data_1236e777d2a2231d713f00a2dca8e32f
#
_entry.id   1236e777d2a2231d713f00a2dca8e32f
#
_cell.length_a   1.000
_cell.length_b   1.000
_cell.length_c   1.000
_cell.angle_alpha   90.00
_cell.angle_beta   90.00
_cell.angle_gamma   90.00
#
_symmetry.space_group_name_H-M   'P 1'
#
loop_
_entity.id
_entity.type
_entity.pdbx_description
1 polymer ?
#
loop_
_entity_poly.entity_id
_entity_poly.type
_entity_poly.pdbx_seq_one_letter_code
_entity_poly.pdbx_strand_id
1 'polypeptide(L)'
;PICGLVSYLFYDGALRVADGVKNDAKWLAARQRTFAGIAPDAHVYTVDISTEGAWSQIYNGPIRYESADRIGQLVATAVQQEGWDPKDMVVLTPFRAQRALIRRRLREHGVHNVKVSTVHRAQGSEVPVIIFDPVEAANPFLLSDEAKRLMNVAFSRAQAKVVLVHSPGDSVNPLIDQAIHRVRLKAGASSVTQIEDLVQSTDFPTSTLGKFVQIGKHLGEVCAISRDGSVLTMRNANTGAEQTFMVNVLRAKGRAST
;
A
#
# COMPACT_ATOMS: atom_id res chain seq x y z
N PRO A 1 11.03 -2.15 4.08
CA PRO A 1 9.61 -1.99 3.75
C PRO A 1 9.29 -2.35 2.30
N ILE A 2 9.88 -1.68 1.27
CA ILE A 2 9.61 -1.96 -0.16
C ILE A 2 10.00 -3.40 -0.51
N CYS A 3 11.23 -3.81 -0.23
CA CYS A 3 11.66 -5.20 -0.42
C CYS A 3 10.73 -6.19 0.29
N GLY A 4 10.27 -5.87 1.49
CA GLY A 4 9.31 -6.71 2.22
C GLY A 4 7.93 -6.78 1.57
N LEU A 5 7.44 -5.70 0.92
CA LEU A 5 6.22 -5.73 0.12
C LEU A 5 6.41 -6.62 -1.11
N VAL A 6 7.46 -6.38 -1.89
CA VAL A 6 7.77 -7.14 -3.10
C VAL A 6 8.01 -8.63 -2.78
N SER A 7 8.74 -8.91 -1.69
CA SER A 7 9.00 -10.26 -1.20
C SER A 7 7.71 -11.00 -0.86
N TYR A 8 6.79 -10.32 -0.16
CA TYR A 8 5.50 -10.88 0.23
C TYR A 8 4.58 -11.15 -0.98
N LEU A 9 4.47 -10.18 -1.90
CA LEU A 9 3.54 -10.27 -3.03
C LEU A 9 3.98 -11.24 -4.14
N PHE A 10 5.30 -11.43 -4.32
CA PHE A 10 5.83 -12.09 -5.52
C PHE A 10 6.84 -13.21 -5.26
N TYR A 11 7.37 -13.34 -4.02
CA TYR A 11 8.48 -14.24 -3.73
C TYR A 11 8.32 -15.02 -2.41
N ASP A 12 7.10 -15.20 -1.93
CA ASP A 12 6.77 -15.98 -0.73
C ASP A 12 7.64 -15.64 0.50
N GLY A 13 8.03 -14.37 0.62
CA GLY A 13 8.87 -13.88 1.71
C GLY A 13 10.36 -14.15 1.55
N ALA A 14 10.82 -14.75 0.45
CA ALA A 14 12.22 -15.18 0.27
C ALA A 14 13.19 -14.04 -0.08
N LEU A 15 12.72 -12.94 -0.66
CA LEU A 15 13.58 -11.84 -1.12
C LEU A 15 14.18 -11.06 0.06
N ARG A 16 15.46 -10.72 -0.05
CA ARG A 16 16.21 -9.93 0.94
C ARG A 16 16.95 -8.78 0.26
N VAL A 17 17.16 -7.70 1.00
CA VAL A 17 18.03 -6.59 0.56
C VAL A 17 19.48 -7.00 0.77
N ALA A 18 20.32 -6.84 -0.25
CA ALA A 18 21.75 -7.09 -0.14
C ALA A 18 22.40 -6.12 0.88
N ASP A 19 23.37 -6.60 1.65
CA ASP A 19 23.99 -5.81 2.71
C ASP A 19 24.72 -4.58 2.18
N GLY A 20 25.34 -4.68 1.00
CA GLY A 20 25.99 -3.53 0.35
C GLY A 20 25.03 -2.36 0.05
N VAL A 21 23.77 -2.68 -0.32
CA VAL A 21 22.75 -1.65 -0.58
C VAL A 21 22.29 -0.95 0.69
N LYS A 22 22.24 -1.66 1.82
CA LYS A 22 21.82 -1.10 3.12
C LYS A 22 22.71 0.05 3.60
N ASN A 23 23.96 0.09 3.12
CA ASN A 23 24.96 1.11 3.49
C ASN A 23 25.18 2.15 2.38
N ASP A 24 24.45 2.10 1.26
CA ASP A 24 24.56 3.08 0.19
C ASP A 24 24.02 4.45 0.64
N ALA A 25 24.88 5.46 0.61
CA ALA A 25 24.55 6.80 1.13
C ALA A 25 23.42 7.48 0.32
N LYS A 26 23.39 7.29 -1.01
CA LYS A 26 22.35 7.88 -1.88
C LYS A 26 21.01 7.22 -1.62
N TRP A 27 21.01 5.89 -1.50
CA TRP A 27 19.80 5.12 -1.16
C TRP A 27 19.24 5.51 0.21
N LEU A 28 20.11 5.66 1.22
CA LEU A 28 19.73 6.12 2.55
C LEU A 28 19.18 7.55 2.54
N ALA A 29 19.85 8.48 1.86
CA ALA A 29 19.44 9.87 1.77
C ALA A 29 18.05 10.03 1.12
N ALA A 30 17.79 9.34 0.01
CA ALA A 30 16.49 9.36 -0.64
C ALA A 30 15.36 8.83 0.28
N ARG A 31 15.65 7.85 1.12
CA ARG A 31 14.69 7.23 2.05
C ARG A 31 14.36 8.10 3.25
N GLN A 32 15.25 8.99 3.63
CA GLN A 32 15.07 9.92 4.77
C GLN A 32 14.27 11.18 4.41
N ARG A 33 13.83 11.33 3.16
CA ARG A 33 13.03 12.47 2.71
C ARG A 33 11.54 12.22 2.89
N THR A 34 10.82 13.29 3.24
CA THR A 34 9.34 13.34 3.09
C THR A 34 8.97 13.29 1.61
N PHE A 35 7.76 12.85 1.30
CA PHE A 35 7.20 12.88 -0.05
C PHE A 35 5.74 13.30 0.02
N ALA A 36 5.43 14.51 -0.43
CA ALA A 36 4.08 15.10 -0.39
C ALA A 36 3.44 15.00 1.01
N GLY A 37 4.21 15.31 2.06
CA GLY A 37 3.80 15.20 3.45
C GLY A 37 3.85 13.77 4.02
N ILE A 38 4.13 12.76 3.20
CA ILE A 38 4.31 11.37 3.67
C ILE A 38 5.63 11.28 4.44
N ALA A 39 5.58 10.77 5.67
CA ALA A 39 6.72 10.68 6.57
C ALA A 39 7.91 9.90 5.95
N PRO A 40 9.16 10.21 6.35
CA PRO A 40 10.36 9.56 5.81
C PRO A 40 10.35 8.04 5.95
N ASP A 41 9.86 7.51 7.06
CA ASP A 41 9.79 6.08 7.38
C ASP A 41 8.63 5.34 6.67
N ALA A 42 7.63 6.07 6.17
CA ALA A 42 6.53 5.52 5.38
C ALA A 42 7.00 5.25 3.94
N HIS A 43 7.72 4.16 3.73
CA HIS A 43 8.27 3.77 2.43
C HIS A 43 7.27 3.15 1.46
N VAL A 44 6.18 2.61 1.97
CA VAL A 44 5.04 2.14 1.18
C VAL A 44 3.80 2.80 1.75
N TYR A 45 3.03 3.46 0.90
CA TYR A 45 1.91 4.28 1.30
C TYR A 45 0.72 4.08 0.36
N THR A 46 -0.49 4.11 0.91
CA THR A 46 -1.73 4.07 0.14
C THR A 46 -2.40 5.44 0.14
N VAL A 47 -2.97 5.80 -1.00
CA VAL A 47 -3.78 6.99 -1.17
C VAL A 47 -5.19 6.55 -1.52
N ASP A 48 -6.08 6.69 -0.54
CA ASP A 48 -7.49 6.36 -0.73
C ASP A 48 -8.17 7.44 -1.59
N ILE A 49 -8.98 6.98 -2.54
CA ILE A 49 -9.88 7.81 -3.35
C ILE A 49 -11.27 7.20 -3.34
N SER A 50 -12.28 8.02 -3.66
CA SER A 50 -13.68 7.62 -3.54
C SER A 50 -14.31 7.15 -4.84
N THR A 51 -13.73 7.51 -5.99
CA THR A 51 -14.31 7.21 -7.30
C THR A 51 -13.68 6.00 -7.96
N GLU A 52 -14.50 5.27 -8.70
CA GLU A 52 -14.08 4.15 -9.53
C GLU A 52 -13.62 4.62 -10.92
N GLY A 53 -12.89 3.75 -11.62
CA GLY A 53 -12.54 3.96 -13.01
C GLY A 53 -13.76 3.86 -13.92
N ALA A 54 -13.76 4.67 -14.98
CA ALA A 54 -14.81 4.66 -15.99
C ALA A 54 -14.25 4.83 -17.40
N TRP A 55 -14.93 4.28 -18.39
CA TRP A 55 -14.58 4.44 -19.79
C TRP A 55 -14.76 5.89 -20.23
N SER A 56 -13.75 6.49 -20.83
CA SER A 56 -13.79 7.81 -21.42
C SER A 56 -13.71 7.73 -22.94
N GLN A 57 -14.70 8.31 -23.62
CA GLN A 57 -14.66 8.44 -25.07
C GLN A 57 -13.57 9.42 -25.53
N ILE A 58 -13.34 10.50 -24.75
CA ILE A 58 -12.34 11.53 -25.07
C ILE A 58 -10.93 10.93 -25.05
N TYR A 59 -10.63 10.08 -24.09
CA TYR A 59 -9.32 9.45 -23.93
C TYR A 59 -9.23 8.06 -24.55
N ASN A 60 -10.34 7.54 -25.04
CA ASN A 60 -10.50 6.21 -25.63
C ASN A 60 -9.94 5.10 -24.73
N GLY A 61 -10.46 5.02 -23.50
CA GLY A 61 -10.06 4.00 -22.54
C GLY A 61 -10.45 4.34 -21.10
N PRO A 62 -10.16 3.42 -20.15
CA PRO A 62 -10.45 3.64 -18.75
C PRO A 62 -9.64 4.81 -18.17
N ILE A 63 -10.33 5.66 -17.42
CA ILE A 63 -9.75 6.78 -16.68
C ILE A 63 -10.40 6.89 -15.30
N ARG A 64 -9.68 7.56 -14.40
CA ARG A 64 -10.17 7.93 -13.08
C ARG A 64 -9.69 9.34 -12.76
N TYR A 65 -10.62 10.31 -12.80
CA TYR A 65 -10.28 11.73 -12.67
C TYR A 65 -9.69 12.04 -11.30
N GLU A 66 -10.31 11.54 -10.23
CA GLU A 66 -9.89 11.80 -8.86
C GLU A 66 -8.45 11.31 -8.63
N SER A 67 -8.09 10.10 -9.07
CA SER A 67 -6.73 9.60 -8.92
C SER A 67 -5.71 10.44 -9.69
N ALA A 68 -6.07 10.88 -10.91
CA ALA A 68 -5.19 11.75 -11.70
C ALA A 68 -4.97 13.10 -11.03
N ASP A 69 -6.03 13.70 -10.46
CA ASP A 69 -5.94 14.95 -9.70
C ASP A 69 -5.11 14.78 -8.44
N ARG A 70 -5.35 13.70 -7.70
CA ARG A 70 -4.61 13.40 -6.48
C ARG A 70 -3.12 13.18 -6.74
N ILE A 71 -2.79 12.44 -7.80
CA ILE A 71 -1.40 12.26 -8.27
C ILE A 71 -0.78 13.61 -8.64
N GLY A 72 -1.51 14.46 -9.37
CA GLY A 72 -1.06 15.81 -9.72
C GLY A 72 -0.69 16.63 -8.50
N GLN A 73 -1.55 16.65 -7.47
CA GLN A 73 -1.33 17.34 -6.21
C GLN A 73 -0.12 16.79 -5.45
N LEU A 74 -0.03 15.46 -5.28
CA LEU A 74 1.09 14.83 -4.58
C LEU A 74 2.43 15.16 -5.21
N VAL A 75 2.50 15.04 -6.53
CA VAL A 75 3.74 15.32 -7.28
C VAL A 75 4.07 16.80 -7.25
N ALA A 76 3.08 17.70 -7.36
CA ALA A 76 3.31 19.13 -7.26
C ALA A 76 3.84 19.53 -5.86
N THR A 77 3.26 19.00 -4.79
CA THR A 77 3.75 19.22 -3.43
C THR A 77 5.20 18.74 -3.28
N ALA A 78 5.50 17.52 -3.73
CA ALA A 78 6.85 16.97 -3.64
C ALA A 78 7.88 17.83 -4.41
N VAL A 79 7.55 18.25 -5.61
CA VAL A 79 8.48 19.03 -6.46
C VAL A 79 8.61 20.47 -5.97
N GLN A 80 7.49 21.16 -5.72
CA GLN A 80 7.48 22.61 -5.48
C GLN A 80 7.76 22.97 -4.03
N GLN A 81 7.37 22.14 -3.07
CA GLN A 81 7.52 22.43 -1.64
C GLN A 81 8.65 21.65 -0.98
N GLU A 82 8.91 20.41 -1.43
CA GLU A 82 9.90 19.53 -0.81
C GLU A 82 11.17 19.36 -1.65
N GLY A 83 11.24 19.98 -2.83
CA GLY A 83 12.44 20.04 -3.68
C GLY A 83 12.85 18.72 -4.32
N TRP A 84 11.87 17.81 -4.59
CA TRP A 84 12.16 16.61 -5.35
C TRP A 84 12.41 16.94 -6.83
N ASP A 85 13.41 16.29 -7.45
CA ASP A 85 13.56 16.37 -8.90
C ASP A 85 12.42 15.58 -9.57
N PRO A 86 11.71 16.14 -10.55
CA PRO A 86 10.71 15.41 -11.33
C PRO A 86 11.22 14.08 -11.92
N LYS A 87 12.52 13.95 -12.16
CA LYS A 87 13.17 12.73 -12.68
C LYS A 87 13.30 11.63 -11.63
N ASP A 88 13.22 11.97 -10.34
CA ASP A 88 13.30 11.02 -9.23
C ASP A 88 12.00 10.22 -9.04
N MET A 89 10.97 10.50 -9.84
CA MET A 89 9.68 9.84 -9.71
C MET A 89 9.13 9.35 -11.04
N VAL A 90 8.43 8.22 -10.96
CA VAL A 90 7.71 7.63 -12.10
C VAL A 90 6.28 7.33 -11.67
N VAL A 91 5.33 7.81 -12.47
CA VAL A 91 3.91 7.44 -12.33
C VAL A 91 3.60 6.32 -13.31
N LEU A 92 3.06 5.24 -12.80
CA LEU A 92 2.71 4.04 -13.56
C LEU A 92 1.21 3.78 -13.52
N THR A 93 0.64 3.49 -14.68
CA THR A 93 -0.76 3.06 -14.82
C THR A 93 -0.85 2.03 -15.96
N PRO A 94 -1.77 1.06 -15.90
CA PRO A 94 -1.96 0.11 -17.00
C PRO A 94 -2.47 0.74 -18.30
N PHE A 95 -3.22 1.84 -18.18
CA PHE A 95 -4.01 2.37 -19.29
C PHE A 95 -3.41 3.63 -19.94
N ARG A 96 -3.37 3.61 -21.27
CA ARG A 96 -2.88 4.77 -22.08
C ARG A 96 -3.75 6.02 -21.85
N ALA A 97 -5.06 5.82 -21.68
CA ALA A 97 -6.03 6.87 -21.40
C ALA A 97 -5.69 7.59 -20.09
N GLN A 98 -5.51 6.83 -19.00
CA GLN A 98 -5.14 7.38 -17.70
C GLN A 98 -3.77 8.07 -17.71
N ARG A 99 -2.81 7.49 -18.42
CA ARG A 99 -1.50 8.12 -18.63
C ARG A 99 -1.63 9.52 -19.26
N ALA A 100 -2.49 9.66 -20.26
CA ALA A 100 -2.72 10.94 -20.92
C ALA A 100 -3.37 11.95 -19.98
N LEU A 101 -4.35 11.52 -19.20
CA LEU A 101 -5.03 12.33 -18.19
C LEU A 101 -4.05 12.79 -17.10
N ILE A 102 -3.25 11.88 -16.51
CA ILE A 102 -2.25 12.22 -15.48
C ILE A 102 -1.25 13.25 -16.01
N ARG A 103 -0.74 13.08 -17.24
CA ARG A 103 0.16 14.06 -17.87
C ARG A 103 -0.47 15.43 -18.02
N ARG A 104 -1.76 15.49 -18.32
CA ARG A 104 -2.51 16.73 -18.40
C ARG A 104 -2.60 17.38 -17.01
N ARG A 105 -2.97 16.63 -15.96
CA ARG A 105 -3.08 17.13 -14.59
C ARG A 105 -1.74 17.64 -14.06
N LEU A 106 -0.66 16.92 -14.30
CA LEU A 106 0.69 17.39 -13.93
C LEU A 106 1.01 18.76 -14.55
N ARG A 107 0.71 18.95 -15.85
CA ARG A 107 0.92 20.27 -16.49
C ARG A 107 0.03 21.35 -15.91
N GLU A 108 -1.21 21.05 -15.60
CA GLU A 108 -2.16 21.99 -14.95
C GLU A 108 -1.64 22.43 -13.56
N HIS A 109 -0.91 21.56 -12.85
CA HIS A 109 -0.20 21.88 -11.61
C HIS A 109 1.20 22.50 -11.81
N GLY A 110 1.58 22.86 -13.04
CA GLY A 110 2.89 23.44 -13.34
C GLY A 110 4.06 22.49 -13.22
N VAL A 111 3.80 21.16 -13.20
CA VAL A 111 4.86 20.17 -13.10
C VAL A 111 5.18 19.56 -14.45
N HIS A 112 6.45 19.61 -14.80
CA HIS A 112 7.00 19.13 -16.07
C HIS A 112 8.06 18.04 -15.80
N ASN A 113 8.39 17.28 -16.85
CA ASN A 113 9.48 16.28 -16.85
C ASN A 113 9.29 15.07 -15.93
N VAL A 114 8.12 14.88 -15.32
CA VAL A 114 7.79 13.64 -14.63
C VAL A 114 7.50 12.54 -15.66
N LYS A 115 8.12 11.39 -15.48
CA LYS A 115 7.88 10.23 -16.32
C LYS A 115 6.55 9.60 -15.95
N VAL A 116 5.56 9.72 -16.85
CA VAL A 116 4.29 8.97 -16.76
C VAL A 116 4.29 7.88 -17.82
N SER A 117 4.20 6.62 -17.41
CA SER A 117 4.36 5.47 -18.30
C SER A 117 3.29 4.41 -18.06
N THR A 118 3.06 3.58 -19.08
CA THR A 118 2.40 2.30 -18.83
C THR A 118 3.41 1.31 -18.26
N VAL A 119 2.92 0.34 -17.50
CA VAL A 119 3.78 -0.61 -16.78
C VAL A 119 4.72 -1.35 -17.73
N HIS A 120 4.27 -1.70 -18.95
CA HIS A 120 5.10 -2.32 -20.01
C HIS A 120 6.33 -1.50 -20.43
N ARG A 121 6.29 -0.18 -20.30
CA ARG A 121 7.38 0.71 -20.70
C ARG A 121 8.28 1.16 -19.54
N ALA A 122 8.02 0.67 -18.35
CA ALA A 122 8.75 1.04 -17.15
C ALA A 122 10.05 0.26 -16.95
N GLN A 123 10.41 -0.61 -17.86
CA GLN A 123 11.66 -1.38 -17.80
C GLN A 123 12.89 -0.48 -17.96
N GLY A 124 13.87 -0.60 -17.08
CA GLY A 124 15.18 0.03 -17.24
C GLY A 124 15.85 0.48 -15.95
N SER A 125 15.51 1.62 -15.39
CA SER A 125 16.23 2.23 -14.27
C SER A 125 15.47 2.17 -12.96
N GLU A 126 16.19 2.04 -11.85
CA GLU A 126 15.69 2.29 -10.51
C GLU A 126 15.42 3.79 -10.33
N VAL A 127 14.39 4.11 -9.54
CA VAL A 127 14.00 5.47 -9.23
C VAL A 127 13.65 5.61 -7.76
N PRO A 128 13.86 6.77 -7.13
CA PRO A 128 13.48 6.98 -5.74
C PRO A 128 12.00 6.72 -5.47
N VAL A 129 11.09 7.20 -6.32
CA VAL A 129 9.64 7.14 -6.06
C VAL A 129 8.88 6.50 -7.22
N ILE A 130 8.04 5.53 -6.88
CA ILE A 130 7.03 4.96 -7.79
C ILE A 130 5.63 5.29 -7.26
N ILE A 131 4.79 5.85 -8.12
CA ILE A 131 3.36 6.05 -7.88
C ILE A 131 2.61 5.11 -8.82
N PHE A 132 1.76 4.25 -8.30
CA PHE A 132 0.98 3.29 -9.08
C PHE A 132 -0.51 3.56 -8.96
N ASP A 133 -1.20 3.65 -10.12
CA ASP A 133 -2.64 3.86 -10.23
C ASP A 133 -3.25 2.75 -11.11
N PRO A 134 -3.96 1.77 -10.54
CA PRO A 134 -4.59 0.68 -11.27
C PRO A 134 -5.78 1.12 -12.11
N VAL A 135 -6.51 2.16 -11.70
CA VAL A 135 -7.71 2.73 -12.33
C VAL A 135 -8.93 1.82 -12.32
N GLU A 136 -8.79 0.59 -12.81
CA GLU A 136 -9.84 -0.41 -12.93
C GLU A 136 -9.26 -1.79 -12.61
N ALA A 137 -9.14 -2.07 -11.31
CA ALA A 137 -8.44 -3.26 -10.82
C ALA A 137 -9.14 -4.59 -11.20
N ALA A 138 -10.45 -4.55 -11.51
CA ALA A 138 -11.22 -5.68 -12.05
C ALA A 138 -10.93 -5.95 -13.53
N ASN A 139 -10.16 -5.12 -14.21
CA ASN A 139 -9.86 -5.31 -15.62
C ASN A 139 -9.14 -6.64 -15.85
N PRO A 140 -9.57 -7.47 -16.83
CA PRO A 140 -8.97 -8.78 -17.09
C PRO A 140 -7.45 -8.76 -17.28
N PHE A 141 -6.91 -7.67 -17.84
CA PHE A 141 -5.47 -7.50 -17.94
C PHE A 141 -4.80 -7.49 -16.57
N LEU A 142 -5.35 -6.74 -15.59
CA LEU A 142 -4.77 -6.65 -14.24
C LEU A 142 -4.89 -7.94 -13.43
N LEU A 143 -5.79 -8.84 -13.82
CA LEU A 143 -5.93 -10.17 -13.23
C LEU A 143 -4.98 -11.20 -13.87
N SER A 144 -4.28 -10.83 -14.94
CA SER A 144 -3.38 -11.75 -15.67
C SER A 144 -2.04 -11.93 -14.98
N ASP A 145 -1.37 -13.05 -15.24
CA ASP A 145 0.02 -13.29 -14.80
C ASP A 145 1.01 -12.28 -15.40
N GLU A 146 0.71 -11.77 -16.59
CA GLU A 146 1.52 -10.72 -17.22
C GLU A 146 1.49 -9.46 -16.38
N ALA A 147 0.32 -8.98 -15.97
CA ALA A 147 0.18 -7.83 -15.10
C ALA A 147 0.87 -8.03 -13.75
N LYS A 148 0.77 -9.23 -13.16
CA LYS A 148 1.48 -9.58 -11.93
C LYS A 148 2.99 -9.43 -12.08
N ARG A 149 3.59 -9.91 -13.17
CA ARG A 149 5.02 -9.75 -13.46
C ARG A 149 5.39 -8.27 -13.63
N LEU A 150 4.56 -7.50 -14.33
CA LEU A 150 4.78 -6.08 -14.56
C LEU A 150 4.70 -5.26 -13.26
N MET A 151 3.75 -5.57 -12.38
CA MET A 151 3.65 -4.95 -11.06
C MET A 151 4.85 -5.28 -10.19
N ASN A 152 5.35 -6.51 -10.23
CA ASN A 152 6.59 -6.90 -9.57
C ASN A 152 7.76 -6.02 -10.03
N VAL A 153 7.96 -5.91 -11.35
CA VAL A 153 9.01 -5.06 -11.93
C VAL A 153 8.81 -3.60 -11.51
N ALA A 154 7.58 -3.09 -11.52
CA ALA A 154 7.27 -1.71 -11.14
C ALA A 154 7.66 -1.44 -9.67
N PHE A 155 7.17 -2.23 -8.73
CA PHE A 155 7.39 -2.00 -7.30
C PHE A 155 8.85 -2.23 -6.89
N SER A 156 9.52 -3.21 -7.49
CA SER A 156 10.94 -3.51 -7.21
C SER A 156 11.91 -2.41 -7.66
N ARG A 157 11.48 -1.50 -8.55
CA ARG A 157 12.28 -0.35 -9.00
C ARG A 157 12.34 0.81 -8.02
N ALA A 158 11.44 0.86 -7.05
CA ALA A 158 11.40 1.94 -6.08
C ALA A 158 12.52 1.81 -5.04
N GLN A 159 13.30 2.86 -4.87
CA GLN A 159 14.37 2.90 -3.87
C GLN A 159 13.88 3.46 -2.52
N ALA A 160 13.03 4.48 -2.53
CA ALA A 160 12.60 5.21 -1.34
C ALA A 160 11.12 5.06 -1.03
N LYS A 161 10.23 5.27 -2.02
CA LYS A 161 8.78 5.30 -1.82
C LYS A 161 8.04 4.51 -2.90
N VAL A 162 7.03 3.75 -2.48
CA VAL A 162 5.95 3.22 -3.33
C VAL A 162 4.64 3.81 -2.85
N VAL A 163 3.95 4.52 -3.71
CA VAL A 163 2.62 5.09 -3.45
C VAL A 163 1.60 4.36 -4.31
N LEU A 164 0.63 3.71 -3.69
CA LEU A 164 -0.48 3.03 -4.34
C LEU A 164 -1.74 3.87 -4.21
N VAL A 165 -2.24 4.38 -5.32
CA VAL A 165 -3.52 5.11 -5.36
C VAL A 165 -4.63 4.13 -5.67
N HIS A 166 -5.65 4.04 -4.83
CA HIS A 166 -6.70 3.05 -4.99
C HIS A 166 -8.06 3.53 -4.50
N SER A 167 -9.12 2.94 -5.05
CA SER A 167 -10.51 3.04 -4.60
C SER A 167 -10.93 1.77 -3.85
N PRO A 168 -12.07 1.77 -3.14
CA PRO A 168 -12.62 0.56 -2.53
C PRO A 168 -12.82 -0.59 -3.50
N GLY A 169 -13.25 -0.32 -4.74
CA GLY A 169 -13.47 -1.33 -5.77
C GLY A 169 -12.19 -2.00 -6.28
N ASP A 170 -11.03 -1.38 -6.07
CA ASP A 170 -9.76 -1.98 -6.47
C ASP A 170 -9.39 -3.22 -5.64
N SER A 171 -9.99 -3.42 -4.47
CA SER A 171 -9.83 -4.63 -3.63
C SER A 171 -10.37 -5.91 -4.27
N VAL A 172 -11.11 -5.83 -5.35
CA VAL A 172 -11.51 -7.01 -6.14
C VAL A 172 -10.30 -7.71 -6.76
N ASN A 173 -9.20 -7.01 -6.97
CA ASN A 173 -7.95 -7.59 -7.43
C ASN A 173 -7.14 -8.13 -6.25
N PRO A 174 -6.91 -9.46 -6.15
CA PRO A 174 -6.26 -10.05 -4.98
C PRO A 174 -4.85 -9.50 -4.70
N LEU A 175 -4.10 -9.15 -5.74
CA LEU A 175 -2.75 -8.62 -5.59
C LEU A 175 -2.75 -7.18 -5.04
N ILE A 176 -3.68 -6.36 -5.53
CA ILE A 176 -3.86 -4.98 -5.07
C ILE A 176 -4.39 -4.99 -3.64
N ASP A 177 -5.39 -5.82 -3.34
CA ASP A 177 -5.93 -5.99 -1.99
C ASP A 177 -4.83 -6.41 -0.99
N GLN A 178 -4.02 -7.40 -1.34
CA GLN A 178 -2.87 -7.82 -0.52
C GLN A 178 -1.86 -6.68 -0.31
N ALA A 179 -1.60 -5.87 -1.35
CA ALA A 179 -0.70 -4.72 -1.22
C ALA A 179 -1.27 -3.66 -0.26
N ILE A 180 -2.54 -3.28 -0.43
CA ILE A 180 -3.25 -2.33 0.44
C ILE A 180 -3.24 -2.83 1.88
N HIS A 181 -3.66 -4.07 2.07
CA HIS A 181 -3.69 -4.71 3.37
C HIS A 181 -2.32 -4.69 4.04
N ARG A 182 -1.25 -5.06 3.32
CA ARG A 182 0.12 -5.06 3.84
C ARG A 182 0.62 -3.67 4.26
N VAL A 183 0.19 -2.63 3.56
CA VAL A 183 0.53 -1.24 3.91
C VAL A 183 -0.21 -0.80 5.17
N ARG A 184 -1.52 -1.04 5.24
CA ARG A 184 -2.36 -0.72 6.40
C ARG A 184 -1.89 -1.45 7.65
N LEU A 185 -1.49 -2.71 7.52
CA LEU A 185 -0.88 -3.50 8.59
C LEU A 185 0.34 -2.82 9.21
N LYS A 186 1.22 -2.25 8.39
CA LYS A 186 2.42 -1.56 8.91
C LYS A 186 2.11 -0.21 9.51
N ALA A 187 1.17 0.53 8.95
CA ALA A 187 0.70 1.79 9.53
C ALA A 187 -0.02 1.55 10.87
N GLY A 188 -0.84 0.51 10.96
CA GLY A 188 -1.53 0.11 12.19
C GLY A 188 -0.61 -0.47 13.27
N ALA A 189 0.52 -1.05 12.90
CA ALA A 189 1.52 -1.55 13.87
C ALA A 189 2.12 -0.44 14.76
N SER A 190 2.00 0.83 14.33
CA SER A 190 2.34 1.98 15.16
C SER A 190 1.27 2.33 16.21
N SER A 191 0.07 1.74 16.11
CA SER A 191 -1.08 1.94 17.02
C SER A 191 -1.67 0.61 17.51
N VAL A 192 -0.80 -0.37 17.79
CA VAL A 192 -1.22 -1.69 18.29
C VAL A 192 -1.83 -1.56 19.67
N THR A 193 -3.11 -1.92 19.80
CA THR A 193 -3.75 -2.09 21.09
C THR A 193 -3.29 -3.42 21.69
N GLN A 194 -2.65 -3.39 22.84
CA GLN A 194 -2.28 -4.61 23.58
C GLN A 194 -3.56 -5.29 24.05
N ILE A 195 -3.64 -6.60 23.87
CA ILE A 195 -4.84 -7.36 24.23
C ILE A 195 -5.08 -7.40 25.73
N GLU A 196 -4.03 -7.19 26.53
CA GLU A 196 -4.11 -7.10 27.98
C GLU A 196 -5.10 -6.00 28.42
N ASP A 197 -5.19 -4.90 27.65
CA ASP A 197 -6.16 -3.83 27.87
C ASP A 197 -7.60 -4.24 27.46
N LEU A 198 -7.74 -5.21 26.56
CA LEU A 198 -9.02 -5.70 26.05
C LEU A 198 -9.59 -6.85 26.91
N VAL A 199 -8.72 -7.62 27.57
CA VAL A 199 -9.11 -8.81 28.37
C VAL A 199 -9.72 -8.45 29.72
N GLN A 200 -9.69 -7.19 30.14
CA GLN A 200 -10.37 -6.74 31.36
C GLN A 200 -11.90 -6.73 31.23
N SER A 201 -12.43 -6.71 29.99
CA SER A 201 -13.86 -6.83 29.72
C SER A 201 -14.29 -8.30 29.55
N THR A 202 -15.57 -8.59 29.77
CA THR A 202 -16.13 -9.93 29.57
C THR A 202 -16.17 -10.34 28.11
N ASP A 203 -16.12 -9.36 27.20
CA ASP A 203 -16.30 -9.53 25.76
C ASP A 203 -15.32 -8.66 24.98
N PHE A 204 -15.04 -9.02 23.74
CA PHE A 204 -14.33 -8.15 22.82
C PHE A 204 -15.25 -6.99 22.40
N PRO A 205 -14.88 -5.72 22.62
CA PRO A 205 -15.69 -4.59 22.20
C PRO A 205 -15.80 -4.56 20.67
N THR A 206 -16.98 -4.30 20.14
CA THR A 206 -17.19 -4.13 18.68
C THR A 206 -16.37 -2.98 18.09
N SER A 207 -15.99 -1.99 18.93
CA SER A 207 -15.07 -0.90 18.57
C SER A 207 -13.65 -1.38 18.25
N THR A 208 -13.34 -2.67 18.47
CA THR A 208 -12.06 -3.29 18.13
C THR A 208 -12.01 -3.76 16.68
N LEU A 209 -13.17 -3.86 16.01
CA LEU A 209 -13.23 -4.23 14.60
C LEU A 209 -12.40 -3.25 13.74
N GLY A 210 -11.58 -3.79 12.84
CA GLY A 210 -10.66 -3.01 12.01
C GLY A 210 -9.41 -2.48 12.71
N LYS A 211 -9.26 -2.72 14.03
CA LYS A 211 -8.04 -2.34 14.77
C LYS A 211 -6.99 -3.42 14.71
N PHE A 212 -5.74 -3.00 14.82
CA PHE A 212 -4.61 -3.89 15.02
C PHE A 212 -4.48 -4.28 16.47
N VAL A 213 -4.41 -5.58 16.72
CA VAL A 213 -4.23 -6.14 18.06
C VAL A 213 -3.07 -7.13 18.06
N GLN A 214 -2.40 -7.20 19.19
CA GLN A 214 -1.41 -8.23 19.45
C GLN A 214 -1.96 -9.22 20.47
N ILE A 215 -1.99 -10.51 20.10
CA ILE A 215 -2.41 -11.62 20.97
C ILE A 215 -1.23 -12.58 21.11
N GLY A 216 -0.47 -12.48 22.18
CA GLY A 216 0.78 -13.20 22.36
C GLY A 216 1.77 -12.88 21.23
N LYS A 217 2.19 -13.91 20.46
CA LYS A 217 3.07 -13.72 19.28
C LYS A 217 2.34 -13.38 17.98
N HIS A 218 1.00 -13.31 17.99
CA HIS A 218 0.19 -13.05 16.82
C HIS A 218 -0.19 -11.58 16.76
N LEU A 219 0.22 -10.90 15.68
CA LEU A 219 -0.15 -9.53 15.36
C LEU A 219 -1.06 -9.55 14.14
N GLY A 220 -2.18 -8.83 14.18
CA GLY A 220 -3.10 -8.78 13.05
C GLY A 220 -4.24 -7.79 13.21
N GLU A 221 -5.02 -7.65 12.14
CA GLU A 221 -6.22 -6.83 12.09
C GLU A 221 -7.44 -7.67 12.50
N VAL A 222 -8.28 -7.12 13.36
CA VAL A 222 -9.56 -7.75 13.75
C VAL A 222 -10.55 -7.62 12.60
N CYS A 223 -10.87 -8.74 11.95
CA CYS A 223 -11.80 -8.78 10.82
C CYS A 223 -13.22 -9.20 11.20
N ALA A 224 -13.41 -9.87 12.32
CA ALA A 224 -14.73 -10.19 12.81
C ALA A 224 -14.78 -10.35 14.33
N ILE A 225 -15.93 -10.05 14.92
CA ILE A 225 -16.24 -10.31 16.32
C ILE A 225 -17.64 -10.95 16.35
N SER A 226 -17.80 -12.05 17.12
CA SER A 226 -19.09 -12.70 17.30
C SER A 226 -20.10 -11.75 17.97
N ARG A 227 -21.41 -12.01 17.77
CA ARG A 227 -22.48 -11.14 18.32
C ARG A 227 -22.44 -11.01 19.84
N ASP A 228 -21.98 -12.05 20.52
CA ASP A 228 -21.83 -12.12 21.97
C ASP A 228 -20.44 -11.61 22.46
N GLY A 229 -19.58 -11.14 21.55
CA GLY A 229 -18.25 -10.67 21.85
C GLY A 229 -17.27 -11.74 22.34
N SER A 230 -17.67 -13.01 22.36
CA SER A 230 -16.85 -14.09 22.93
C SER A 230 -15.73 -14.58 22.02
N VAL A 231 -15.85 -14.31 20.73
CA VAL A 231 -14.92 -14.77 19.69
C VAL A 231 -14.46 -13.62 18.83
N LEU A 232 -13.15 -13.53 18.63
CA LEU A 232 -12.51 -12.55 17.74
C LEU A 232 -11.78 -13.31 16.63
N THR A 233 -12.01 -12.93 15.39
CA THR A 233 -11.24 -13.40 14.24
C THR A 233 -10.27 -12.30 13.80
N MET A 234 -9.01 -12.65 13.71
CA MET A 234 -7.93 -11.75 13.35
C MET A 234 -7.22 -12.26 12.10
N ARG A 235 -6.95 -11.38 11.16
CA ARG A 235 -6.11 -11.67 9.99
C ARG A 235 -4.66 -11.37 10.34
N ASN A 236 -3.83 -12.40 10.33
CA ASN A 236 -2.42 -12.31 10.73
C ASN A 236 -1.63 -11.37 9.82
N ALA A 237 -0.90 -10.44 10.41
CA ALA A 237 -0.12 -9.42 9.73
C ALA A 237 1.00 -9.98 8.84
N ASN A 238 1.54 -11.13 9.18
CA ASN A 238 2.70 -11.70 8.49
C ASN A 238 2.30 -12.71 7.42
N THR A 239 1.25 -13.49 7.68
CA THR A 239 0.84 -14.61 6.82
C THR A 239 -0.42 -14.34 6.02
N GLY A 240 -1.22 -13.31 6.40
CA GLY A 240 -2.55 -13.08 5.84
C GLY A 240 -3.61 -14.10 6.26
N ALA A 241 -3.23 -15.15 6.99
CA ALA A 241 -4.15 -16.20 7.43
C ALA A 241 -5.07 -15.69 8.54
N GLU A 242 -6.32 -16.10 8.50
CA GLU A 242 -7.28 -15.81 9.56
C GLU A 242 -7.10 -16.77 10.73
N GLN A 243 -7.11 -16.20 11.93
CA GLN A 243 -7.02 -16.93 13.19
C GLN A 243 -8.12 -16.48 14.14
N THR A 244 -8.72 -17.42 14.83
CA THR A 244 -9.82 -17.17 15.76
C THR A 244 -9.35 -17.32 17.19
N PHE A 245 -9.71 -16.38 18.05
CA PHE A 245 -9.38 -16.33 19.47
C PHE A 245 -10.65 -16.25 20.31
N MET A 246 -10.68 -17.01 21.40
CA MET A 246 -11.79 -16.99 22.34
C MET A 246 -11.38 -16.23 23.62
N VAL A 247 -12.23 -15.35 24.11
CA VAL A 247 -12.00 -14.54 25.32
C VAL A 247 -11.65 -15.42 26.53
N ASN A 248 -12.40 -16.47 26.74
CA ASN A 248 -12.21 -17.40 27.88
C ASN A 248 -10.83 -18.10 27.86
N VAL A 249 -10.32 -18.44 26.67
CA VAL A 249 -8.98 -19.08 26.53
C VAL A 249 -7.86 -18.07 26.80
N LEU A 250 -8.03 -16.82 26.39
CA LEU A 250 -7.07 -15.76 26.65
C LEU A 250 -6.97 -15.41 28.14
N ARG A 251 -8.13 -15.38 28.85
CA ARG A 251 -8.18 -15.18 30.30
C ARG A 251 -7.51 -16.30 31.09
N ALA A 252 -7.68 -17.54 30.66
CA ALA A 252 -7.05 -18.67 31.31
C ALA A 252 -5.50 -18.59 31.25
N LYS A 253 -4.96 -18.09 30.14
CA LYS A 253 -3.50 -17.90 29.97
C LYS A 253 -2.95 -16.71 30.76
N GLY A 254 -3.71 -15.60 30.89
CA GLY A 254 -3.31 -14.45 31.69
C GLY A 254 -3.28 -14.71 33.21
N ARG A 255 -4.11 -15.64 33.70
CA ARG A 255 -4.09 -16.04 35.13
C ARG A 255 -2.98 -17.04 35.48
N ALA A 256 -2.36 -17.66 34.50
CA ALA A 256 -1.23 -18.61 34.71
C ALA A 256 0.14 -17.91 34.69
N SER A 257 0.19 -16.61 34.46
CA SER A 257 1.42 -15.80 34.37
C SER A 257 1.56 -14.79 35.49
N THR A 258 0.66 -14.80 36.47
CA THR A 258 0.72 -14.10 37.76
C THR A 258 0.88 -15.11 38.88
#